data_1d8c570d919fa58fc5d61b8841a3798c
#
_entry.id   1d8c570d919fa58fc5d61b8841a3798c
#
_cell.length_a   1.000
_cell.length_b   1.000
_cell.length_c   1.000
_cell.angle_alpha   90.00
_cell.angle_beta   90.00
_cell.angle_gamma   90.00
#
_symmetry.space_group_name_H-M   'P 1'
#
loop_
_entity.id
_entity.type
_entity.pdbx_description
1 polymer ?
#
loop_
_entity_poly.entity_id
_entity_poly.type
_entity_poly.pdbx_seq_one_letter_code
_entity_poly.pdbx_strand_id
1 'polypeptide(L)'
;IVSFETEFILSDLSLVEMRVDRIKKQLMKSGAEEYLKRELPVLEKCHQALESEKPLREMDFSKEEMAVLRTYQLLTAKPMLIALNFDESQRAEAVGIVKHVAEKKMGKQVKVVSFFGKIEMEMSELPDEEATVFMEEYGIKESALGTLIRESYALMGLQSFFTVGEDECRAWTIRKGMTAQEAAGVIHSDFVTKFIRAEVVHYDHFIAQGGSFAKAKEAGHWRLEGKEYTVSDGDIMSIRHS
;
A
#
# COMPACT_ATOMS: atom_id res chain seq x y z
N ILE A 1 -5.57 -16.14 14.25
CA ILE A 1 -4.93 -14.81 14.06
C ILE A 1 -3.98 -14.52 15.21
N VAL A 2 -4.44 -14.62 16.47
CA VAL A 2 -3.55 -14.39 17.66
C VAL A 2 -2.32 -15.29 17.59
N SER A 3 -2.46 -16.58 17.24
CA SER A 3 -1.34 -17.52 17.13
C SER A 3 -0.32 -17.07 16.07
N PHE A 4 -0.76 -16.64 14.89
CA PHE A 4 0.15 -16.13 13.83
C PHE A 4 0.90 -14.87 14.27
N GLU A 5 0.22 -13.95 14.96
CA GLU A 5 0.85 -12.74 15.45
C GLU A 5 1.93 -13.02 16.48
N THR A 6 1.66 -13.96 17.38
CA THR A 6 2.64 -14.44 18.37
C THR A 6 3.87 -15.06 17.68
N GLU A 7 3.67 -15.87 16.63
CA GLU A 7 4.77 -16.46 15.85
C GLU A 7 5.62 -15.39 15.16
N PHE A 8 4.99 -14.34 14.59
CA PHE A 8 5.72 -13.22 14.00
C PHE A 8 6.52 -12.43 15.05
N ILE A 9 5.93 -12.20 16.23
CA ILE A 9 6.61 -11.51 17.34
C ILE A 9 7.82 -12.32 17.80
N LEU A 10 7.68 -13.62 18.00
CA LEU A 10 8.79 -14.49 18.43
C LEU A 10 9.90 -14.56 17.38
N SER A 11 9.54 -14.63 16.10
CA SER A 11 10.51 -14.59 15.00
C SER A 11 11.31 -13.31 14.98
N ASP A 12 10.62 -12.17 15.06
CA ASP A 12 11.27 -10.84 15.04
C ASP A 12 12.09 -10.62 16.31
N LEU A 13 11.59 -11.03 17.48
CA LEU A 13 12.28 -10.92 18.77
C LEU A 13 13.62 -11.65 18.71
N SER A 14 13.65 -12.90 18.26
CA SER A 14 14.88 -13.68 18.12
C SER A 14 15.90 -12.99 17.20
N LEU A 15 15.46 -12.42 16.08
CA LEU A 15 16.32 -11.71 15.15
C LEU A 15 16.91 -10.44 15.79
N VAL A 16 16.05 -9.67 16.47
CA VAL A 16 16.43 -8.42 17.13
C VAL A 16 17.43 -8.68 18.27
N GLU A 17 17.16 -9.68 19.13
CA GLU A 17 18.05 -10.09 20.21
C GLU A 17 19.46 -10.45 19.71
N MET A 18 19.53 -11.34 18.72
CA MET A 18 20.81 -11.72 18.13
C MET A 18 21.58 -10.51 17.60
N ARG A 19 20.89 -9.55 17.00
CA ARG A 19 21.53 -8.37 16.44
C ARG A 19 21.99 -7.39 17.52
N VAL A 20 21.17 -7.14 18.52
CA VAL A 20 21.51 -6.29 19.70
C VAL A 20 22.76 -6.84 20.38
N ASP A 21 22.80 -8.13 20.65
CA ASP A 21 23.97 -8.77 21.27
C ASP A 21 25.24 -8.63 20.43
N ARG A 22 25.09 -8.79 19.13
CA ARG A 22 26.21 -8.63 18.19
C ARG A 22 26.73 -7.18 18.17
N ILE A 23 25.83 -6.20 18.15
CA ILE A 23 26.22 -4.78 18.18
C ILE A 23 26.89 -4.44 19.50
N LYS A 24 26.34 -4.87 20.65
CA LYS A 24 26.95 -4.63 21.97
C LYS A 24 28.39 -5.16 22.03
N LYS A 25 28.63 -6.37 21.51
CA LYS A 25 29.98 -6.97 21.41
C LYS A 25 30.91 -6.21 20.46
N GLN A 26 30.37 -5.64 19.38
CA GLN A 26 31.16 -4.82 18.45
C GLN A 26 31.53 -3.46 19.03
N LEU A 27 30.61 -2.81 19.77
CA LEU A 27 30.84 -1.52 20.41
C LEU A 27 31.88 -1.58 21.54
N MET A 28 32.10 -2.76 22.12
CA MET A 28 33.17 -2.97 23.12
C MET A 28 34.57 -2.98 22.50
N LYS A 29 34.70 -3.11 21.18
CA LYS A 29 35.98 -3.09 20.48
C LYS A 29 36.36 -1.66 20.09
N SER A 30 37.66 -1.36 20.13
CA SER A 30 38.18 -0.08 19.66
C SER A 30 37.89 0.12 18.18
N GLY A 31 37.41 1.31 17.77
CA GLY A 31 37.11 1.64 16.37
C GLY A 31 35.71 1.23 15.90
N ALA A 32 34.75 1.08 16.82
CA ALA A 32 33.36 0.77 16.46
C ALA A 32 32.75 1.84 15.55
N GLU A 33 32.07 1.39 14.51
CA GLU A 33 31.48 2.25 13.49
C GLU A 33 30.30 3.07 14.04
N GLU A 34 30.21 4.35 13.65
CA GLU A 34 29.22 5.30 14.15
C GLU A 34 27.77 4.87 13.86
N TYR A 35 27.54 4.12 12.78
CA TYR A 35 26.21 3.64 12.45
C TYR A 35 25.68 2.64 13.49
N LEU A 36 26.55 1.84 14.14
CA LEU A 36 26.15 0.90 15.20
C LEU A 36 25.57 1.62 16.41
N LYS A 37 26.08 2.82 16.72
CA LYS A 37 25.58 3.65 17.81
C LYS A 37 24.18 4.22 17.53
N ARG A 38 23.83 4.41 16.24
CA ARG A 38 22.49 4.84 15.81
C ARG A 38 21.54 3.66 15.72
N GLU A 39 22.04 2.50 15.32
CA GLU A 39 21.25 1.29 15.14
C GLU A 39 20.78 0.70 16.48
N LEU A 40 21.67 0.65 17.48
CA LEU A 40 21.39 0.00 18.76
C LEU A 40 20.14 0.52 19.47
N PRO A 41 19.94 1.84 19.67
CA PRO A 41 18.75 2.34 20.35
C PRO A 41 17.44 1.98 19.64
N VAL A 42 17.45 1.94 18.30
CA VAL A 42 16.29 1.58 17.50
C VAL A 42 15.92 0.12 17.73
N LEU A 43 16.91 -0.77 17.73
CA LEU A 43 16.69 -2.20 17.97
C LEU A 43 16.31 -2.49 19.43
N GLU A 44 16.86 -1.77 20.41
CA GLU A 44 16.44 -1.89 21.81
C GLU A 44 14.99 -1.44 22.00
N LYS A 45 14.55 -0.38 21.32
CA LYS A 45 13.14 0.04 21.27
C LYS A 45 12.24 -1.04 20.68
N CYS A 46 12.68 -1.71 19.60
CA CYS A 46 11.98 -2.83 19.01
C CYS A 46 11.93 -4.04 19.95
N HIS A 47 13.04 -4.38 20.57
CA HIS A 47 13.14 -5.47 21.54
C HIS A 47 12.12 -5.32 22.67
N GLN A 48 12.09 -4.14 23.30
CA GLN A 48 11.18 -3.84 24.40
C GLN A 48 9.69 -3.96 23.98
N ALA A 49 9.36 -3.51 22.76
CA ALA A 49 8.00 -3.62 22.24
C ALA A 49 7.62 -5.10 22.03
N LEU A 50 8.50 -5.88 21.40
CA LEU A 50 8.28 -7.30 21.10
C LEU A 50 8.20 -8.15 22.38
N GLU A 51 9.03 -7.89 23.40
CA GLU A 51 8.92 -8.54 24.71
C GLU A 51 7.57 -8.26 25.40
N SER A 52 6.98 -7.08 25.11
CA SER A 52 5.65 -6.69 25.60
C SER A 52 4.53 -7.18 24.68
N GLU A 53 4.79 -8.14 23.81
CA GLU A 53 3.86 -8.69 22.82
C GLU A 53 3.22 -7.63 21.91
N LYS A 54 3.90 -6.49 21.70
CA LYS A 54 3.43 -5.40 20.86
C LYS A 54 4.05 -5.47 19.48
N PRO A 55 3.25 -5.62 18.39
CA PRO A 55 3.75 -5.60 17.02
C PRO A 55 4.37 -4.25 16.66
N LEU A 56 5.47 -4.26 15.93
CA LEU A 56 6.21 -3.04 15.57
C LEU A 56 5.42 -2.08 14.66
N ARG A 57 4.43 -2.56 13.90
CA ARG A 57 3.52 -1.71 13.11
C ARG A 57 2.63 -0.79 13.95
N GLU A 58 2.50 -1.06 15.26
CA GLU A 58 1.77 -0.22 16.21
C GLU A 58 2.67 0.86 16.86
N MET A 59 3.95 0.83 16.54
CA MET A 59 4.92 1.79 17.06
C MET A 59 5.07 2.97 16.10
N ASP A 60 5.35 4.14 16.68
CA ASP A 60 5.75 5.31 15.91
C ASP A 60 7.28 5.34 15.76
N PHE A 61 7.75 5.35 14.53
CA PHE A 61 9.17 5.46 14.18
C PHE A 61 9.42 6.71 13.34
N SER A 62 10.54 7.39 13.61
CA SER A 62 11.00 8.49 12.76
C SER A 62 11.44 7.99 11.39
N LYS A 63 11.66 8.90 10.44
CA LYS A 63 12.16 8.53 9.10
C LYS A 63 13.53 7.84 9.18
N GLU A 64 14.37 8.30 10.09
CA GLU A 64 15.72 7.76 10.34
C GLU A 64 15.64 6.36 10.96
N GLU A 65 14.78 6.17 11.97
CA GLU A 65 14.53 4.85 12.58
C GLU A 65 13.99 3.87 11.53
N MET A 66 13.02 4.29 10.72
CA MET A 66 12.49 3.46 9.63
C MET A 66 13.55 3.10 8.59
N ALA A 67 14.51 3.97 8.31
CA ALA A 67 15.63 3.66 7.41
C ALA A 67 16.50 2.52 7.96
N VAL A 68 16.74 2.50 9.27
CA VAL A 68 17.43 1.39 9.96
C VAL A 68 16.61 0.10 9.86
N LEU A 69 15.32 0.14 10.17
CA LEU A 69 14.45 -1.05 10.23
C LEU A 69 14.23 -1.72 8.88
N ARG A 70 14.25 -0.96 7.78
CA ARG A 70 14.06 -1.51 6.42
C ARG A 70 15.03 -2.63 6.07
N THR A 71 16.23 -2.63 6.64
CA THR A 71 17.25 -3.65 6.36
C THR A 71 16.92 -5.01 6.98
N TYR A 72 16.09 -5.03 8.02
CA TYR A 72 15.79 -6.24 8.80
C TYR A 72 14.58 -7.02 8.30
N GLN A 73 13.72 -6.40 7.50
CA GLN A 73 12.50 -7.03 6.97
C GLN A 73 11.60 -7.64 8.05
N LEU A 74 11.53 -7.01 9.25
CA LEU A 74 10.75 -7.48 10.38
C LEU A 74 9.29 -7.67 10.01
N LEU A 75 8.72 -8.83 10.35
CA LEU A 75 7.37 -9.22 9.96
C LEU A 75 6.32 -8.35 10.66
N THR A 76 6.54 -8.10 11.95
CA THR A 76 5.61 -7.29 12.76
C THR A 76 5.63 -5.80 12.42
N ALA A 77 6.65 -5.32 11.68
CA ALA A 77 6.72 -3.95 11.19
C ALA A 77 5.94 -3.73 9.88
N LYS A 78 5.52 -4.81 9.21
CA LYS A 78 4.79 -4.74 7.94
C LYS A 78 3.31 -4.53 8.19
N PRO A 79 2.62 -3.73 7.34
CA PRO A 79 1.16 -3.72 7.30
C PRO A 79 0.61 -5.14 7.04
N MET A 80 -0.55 -5.47 7.62
CA MET A 80 -1.14 -6.80 7.52
C MET A 80 -2.54 -6.73 6.92
N LEU A 81 -2.76 -7.49 5.85
CA LEU A 81 -4.09 -7.71 5.28
C LEU A 81 -4.54 -9.13 5.63
N ILE A 82 -5.66 -9.25 6.31
CA ILE A 82 -6.28 -10.52 6.69
C ILE A 82 -7.43 -10.79 5.74
N ALA A 83 -7.30 -11.84 4.94
CA ALA A 83 -8.31 -12.29 4.00
C ALA A 83 -9.05 -13.50 4.60
N LEU A 84 -10.33 -13.33 4.93
CA LEU A 84 -11.18 -14.37 5.48
C LEU A 84 -11.96 -15.03 4.33
N ASN A 85 -11.66 -16.30 4.08
CA ASN A 85 -12.41 -17.10 3.12
C ASN A 85 -13.61 -17.78 3.81
N PHE A 86 -14.80 -17.55 3.28
CA PHE A 86 -16.05 -18.11 3.77
C PHE A 86 -16.66 -19.08 2.75
N ASP A 87 -17.38 -20.06 3.27
CA ASP A 87 -18.32 -20.85 2.50
C ASP A 87 -19.60 -20.04 2.24
N GLU A 88 -20.31 -20.33 1.14
CA GLU A 88 -21.56 -19.62 0.78
C GLU A 88 -22.61 -19.70 1.88
N SER A 89 -22.71 -20.84 2.58
CA SER A 89 -23.62 -21.03 3.72
C SER A 89 -23.36 -20.07 4.90
N GLN A 90 -22.15 -19.52 4.99
CA GLN A 90 -21.72 -18.58 6.04
C GLN A 90 -21.99 -17.11 5.69
N ARG A 91 -22.65 -16.82 4.58
CA ARG A 91 -22.87 -15.46 4.07
C ARG A 91 -23.54 -14.54 5.09
N ALA A 92 -24.54 -15.04 5.81
CA ALA A 92 -25.24 -14.27 6.83
C ALA A 92 -24.34 -13.89 8.04
N GLU A 93 -23.36 -14.73 8.35
CA GLU A 93 -22.47 -14.57 9.51
C GLU A 93 -21.19 -13.80 9.16
N ALA A 94 -20.78 -13.81 7.89
CA ALA A 94 -19.51 -13.25 7.42
C ALA A 94 -19.30 -11.80 7.88
N VAL A 95 -20.31 -10.94 7.75
CA VAL A 95 -20.24 -9.52 8.14
C VAL A 95 -19.97 -9.38 9.65
N GLY A 96 -20.63 -10.19 10.48
CA GLY A 96 -20.43 -10.19 11.93
C GLY A 96 -19.03 -10.68 12.30
N ILE A 97 -18.54 -11.72 11.64
CA ILE A 97 -17.20 -12.28 11.88
C ILE A 97 -16.12 -11.26 11.47
N VAL A 98 -16.25 -10.65 10.30
CA VAL A 98 -15.31 -9.60 9.82
C VAL A 98 -15.24 -8.45 10.83
N LYS A 99 -16.40 -7.95 11.27
CA LYS A 99 -16.47 -6.88 12.27
C LYS A 99 -15.80 -7.28 13.58
N HIS A 100 -16.10 -8.46 14.10
CA HIS A 100 -15.50 -8.98 15.33
C HIS A 100 -13.97 -9.12 15.23
N VAL A 101 -13.46 -9.62 14.09
CA VAL A 101 -12.02 -9.73 13.84
C VAL A 101 -11.38 -8.35 13.77
N ALA A 102 -12.02 -7.39 13.10
CA ALA A 102 -11.52 -6.02 12.97
C ALA A 102 -11.51 -5.25 14.31
N GLU A 103 -12.48 -5.51 15.19
CA GLU A 103 -12.57 -4.89 16.53
C GLU A 103 -11.57 -5.46 17.53
N LYS A 104 -11.13 -6.71 17.34
CA LYS A 104 -10.15 -7.37 18.21
C LYS A 104 -8.73 -6.85 18.03
N LYS A 105 -8.50 -5.58 18.35
CA LYS A 105 -7.18 -4.96 18.48
C LYS A 105 -6.32 -4.95 17.20
N MET A 106 -6.92 -4.74 16.07
CA MET A 106 -6.13 -4.56 14.88
C MET A 106 -5.70 -3.10 14.80
N GLY A 107 -4.41 -2.85 14.95
CA GLY A 107 -3.81 -1.52 14.90
C GLY A 107 -4.08 -0.80 13.57
N LYS A 108 -3.69 0.47 13.48
CA LYS A 108 -3.92 1.35 12.31
C LYS A 108 -3.45 0.77 10.96
N GLN A 109 -2.54 -0.21 10.99
CA GLN A 109 -1.93 -0.84 9.80
C GLN A 109 -2.39 -2.29 9.59
N VAL A 110 -3.62 -2.61 10.01
CA VAL A 110 -4.24 -3.91 9.75
C VAL A 110 -5.58 -3.70 9.06
N LYS A 111 -5.85 -4.51 8.04
CA LYS A 111 -7.12 -4.51 7.31
C LYS A 111 -7.67 -5.94 7.30
N VAL A 112 -8.98 -6.05 7.40
CA VAL A 112 -9.68 -7.35 7.29
C VAL A 112 -10.62 -7.27 6.11
N VAL A 113 -10.54 -8.25 5.22
CA VAL A 113 -11.45 -8.42 4.08
C VAL A 113 -12.06 -9.82 4.10
N SER A 114 -13.19 -9.97 3.47
CA SER A 114 -13.85 -11.27 3.29
C SER A 114 -14.11 -11.54 1.82
N PHE A 115 -14.11 -12.80 1.48
CA PHE A 115 -14.49 -13.27 0.16
C PHE A 115 -15.05 -14.69 0.24
N PHE A 116 -15.70 -15.13 -0.84
CA PHE A 116 -16.28 -16.46 -0.99
C PHE A 116 -15.53 -17.16 -2.12
N GLY A 117 -14.43 -17.87 -1.77
CA GLY A 117 -13.50 -18.39 -2.74
C GLY A 117 -14.11 -19.32 -3.77
N LYS A 118 -15.15 -20.09 -3.41
CA LYS A 118 -15.88 -20.94 -4.35
C LYS A 118 -16.68 -20.14 -5.38
N ILE A 119 -17.36 -19.08 -4.92
CA ILE A 119 -18.10 -18.15 -5.79
C ILE A 119 -17.15 -17.45 -6.77
N GLU A 120 -15.99 -16.97 -6.26
CA GLU A 120 -14.96 -16.34 -7.09
C GLU A 120 -14.41 -17.29 -8.15
N MET A 121 -14.21 -18.56 -7.80
CA MET A 121 -13.77 -19.59 -8.73
C MET A 121 -14.84 -19.85 -9.83
N GLU A 122 -16.09 -20.05 -9.46
CA GLU A 122 -17.19 -20.25 -10.40
C GLU A 122 -17.34 -19.04 -11.33
N MET A 123 -17.26 -17.82 -10.79
CA MET A 123 -17.32 -16.58 -11.56
C MET A 123 -16.16 -16.46 -12.56
N SER A 124 -14.95 -16.90 -12.19
CA SER A 124 -13.78 -16.83 -13.08
C SER A 124 -13.85 -17.77 -14.30
N GLU A 125 -14.74 -18.76 -14.28
CA GLU A 125 -14.98 -19.70 -15.39
C GLU A 125 -16.05 -19.19 -16.37
N LEU A 126 -16.77 -18.10 -16.01
CA LEU A 126 -17.83 -17.52 -16.84
C LEU A 126 -17.26 -16.51 -17.85
N PRO A 127 -17.90 -16.36 -19.02
CA PRO A 127 -17.67 -15.22 -19.91
C PRO A 127 -18.00 -13.90 -19.20
N ASP A 128 -17.35 -12.79 -19.56
CA ASP A 128 -17.47 -11.48 -18.90
C ASP A 128 -18.93 -11.00 -18.74
N GLU A 129 -19.77 -11.24 -19.77
CA GLU A 129 -21.19 -10.86 -19.74
C GLU A 129 -21.97 -11.65 -18.69
N GLU A 130 -21.75 -12.96 -18.61
CA GLU A 130 -22.39 -13.86 -17.64
C GLU A 130 -21.85 -13.60 -16.22
N ALA A 131 -20.56 -13.34 -16.07
CA ALA A 131 -19.93 -12.97 -14.80
C ALA A 131 -20.57 -11.70 -14.22
N THR A 132 -20.89 -10.71 -15.07
CA THR A 132 -21.55 -9.47 -14.63
C THR A 132 -22.94 -9.76 -14.06
N VAL A 133 -23.75 -10.56 -14.76
CA VAL A 133 -25.08 -10.97 -14.28
C VAL A 133 -24.98 -11.76 -12.97
N PHE A 134 -24.02 -12.68 -12.89
CA PHE A 134 -23.75 -13.45 -11.69
C PHE A 134 -23.38 -12.57 -10.50
N MET A 135 -22.52 -11.58 -10.70
CA MET A 135 -22.15 -10.60 -9.66
C MET A 135 -23.38 -9.84 -9.15
N GLU A 136 -24.26 -9.40 -10.04
CA GLU A 136 -25.50 -8.69 -9.68
C GLU A 136 -26.44 -9.57 -8.85
N GLU A 137 -26.66 -10.82 -9.25
CA GLU A 137 -27.50 -11.79 -8.54
C GLU A 137 -26.98 -12.07 -7.12
N TYR A 138 -25.68 -12.20 -6.97
CA TYR A 138 -25.03 -12.41 -5.67
C TYR A 138 -24.76 -11.09 -4.92
N GLY A 139 -25.11 -9.93 -5.47
CA GLY A 139 -24.86 -8.63 -4.85
C GLY A 139 -23.36 -8.35 -4.63
N ILE A 140 -22.51 -8.91 -5.48
CA ILE A 140 -21.05 -8.72 -5.48
C ILE A 140 -20.76 -7.48 -6.31
N LYS A 141 -20.19 -6.46 -5.69
CA LYS A 141 -19.85 -5.19 -6.37
C LYS A 141 -18.48 -5.21 -7.05
N GLU A 142 -17.58 -6.02 -6.55
CA GLU A 142 -16.19 -6.11 -6.99
C GLU A 142 -15.69 -7.53 -6.70
N SER A 143 -14.84 -8.08 -7.57
CA SER A 143 -14.21 -9.38 -7.33
C SER A 143 -13.32 -9.36 -6.07
N ALA A 144 -13.10 -10.53 -5.48
CA ALA A 144 -12.17 -10.66 -4.34
C ALA A 144 -10.77 -10.18 -4.71
N LEU A 145 -10.30 -10.48 -5.92
CA LEU A 145 -9.00 -10.00 -6.40
C LEU A 145 -8.94 -8.47 -6.46
N GLY A 146 -9.96 -7.81 -7.04
CA GLY A 146 -10.06 -6.35 -7.07
C GLY A 146 -10.03 -5.75 -5.67
N THR A 147 -10.86 -6.28 -4.76
CA THR A 147 -10.91 -5.88 -3.36
C THR A 147 -9.55 -6.04 -2.67
N LEU A 148 -8.87 -7.19 -2.83
CA LEU A 148 -7.56 -7.46 -2.25
C LEU A 148 -6.50 -6.47 -2.75
N ILE A 149 -6.47 -6.19 -4.05
CA ILE A 149 -5.54 -5.22 -4.65
C ILE A 149 -5.82 -3.82 -4.09
N ARG A 150 -7.05 -3.35 -4.13
CA ARG A 150 -7.45 -2.02 -3.68
C ARG A 150 -7.14 -1.81 -2.18
N GLU A 151 -7.51 -2.77 -1.32
CA GLU A 151 -7.24 -2.68 0.11
C GLU A 151 -5.74 -2.79 0.43
N SER A 152 -4.97 -3.56 -0.35
CA SER A 152 -3.50 -3.61 -0.23
C SER A 152 -2.86 -2.26 -0.57
N TYR A 153 -3.28 -1.63 -1.67
CA TYR A 153 -2.82 -0.29 -2.04
C TYR A 153 -3.16 0.74 -0.97
N ALA A 154 -4.41 0.73 -0.49
CA ALA A 154 -4.86 1.63 0.57
C ALA A 154 -4.05 1.45 1.86
N LEU A 155 -3.80 0.20 2.26
CA LEU A 155 -3.06 -0.16 3.47
C LEU A 155 -1.58 0.27 3.39
N MET A 156 -0.97 0.16 2.22
CA MET A 156 0.41 0.59 1.97
C MET A 156 0.55 2.09 1.71
N GLY A 157 -0.57 2.84 1.67
CA GLY A 157 -0.58 4.25 1.33
C GLY A 157 -0.13 4.52 -0.11
N LEU A 158 -0.49 3.62 -1.03
CA LEU A 158 -0.21 3.73 -2.45
C LEU A 158 -1.43 4.27 -3.21
N GLN A 159 -1.17 4.86 -4.36
CA GLN A 159 -2.14 5.29 -5.35
C GLN A 159 -1.52 5.23 -6.74
N SER A 160 -2.35 5.34 -7.78
CA SER A 160 -1.89 5.30 -9.15
C SER A 160 -2.26 6.55 -9.90
N PHE A 161 -1.36 7.01 -10.77
CA PHE A 161 -1.67 7.96 -11.81
C PHE A 161 -1.37 7.35 -13.18
N PHE A 162 -1.87 7.93 -14.23
CA PHE A 162 -1.73 7.43 -15.59
C PHE A 162 -0.97 8.39 -16.47
N THR A 163 -0.24 7.83 -17.43
CA THR A 163 0.20 8.53 -18.64
C THR A 163 -0.51 7.93 -19.84
N VAL A 164 -0.98 8.77 -20.74
CA VAL A 164 -1.69 8.36 -21.96
C VAL A 164 -0.98 9.01 -23.15
N GLY A 165 -0.38 8.19 -23.99
CA GLY A 165 0.24 8.56 -25.26
C GLY A 165 -0.50 7.94 -26.44
N GLU A 166 -0.01 8.20 -27.66
CA GLU A 166 -0.56 7.60 -28.87
C GLU A 166 -0.32 6.09 -28.90
N ASP A 167 0.83 5.65 -28.41
CA ASP A 167 1.28 4.26 -28.49
C ASP A 167 1.08 3.47 -27.19
N GLU A 168 1.00 4.15 -26.03
CA GLU A 168 0.96 3.49 -24.73
C GLU A 168 0.09 4.24 -23.71
N CYS A 169 -0.74 3.48 -22.99
CA CYS A 169 -1.38 3.90 -21.74
C CYS A 169 -0.74 3.14 -20.57
N ARG A 170 -0.22 3.87 -19.58
CA ARG A 170 0.49 3.24 -18.47
C ARG A 170 0.05 3.76 -17.10
N ALA A 171 -0.13 2.85 -16.15
CA ALA A 171 -0.36 3.17 -14.76
C ALA A 171 0.99 3.21 -14.00
N TRP A 172 1.16 4.23 -13.16
CA TRP A 172 2.34 4.45 -12.35
C TRP A 172 1.94 4.45 -10.88
N THR A 173 2.53 3.57 -10.10
CA THR A 173 2.28 3.50 -8.66
C THR A 173 3.15 4.50 -7.92
N ILE A 174 2.52 5.33 -7.09
CA ILE A 174 3.17 6.32 -6.23
C ILE A 174 2.63 6.22 -4.80
N ARG A 175 3.31 6.88 -3.85
CA ARG A 175 2.78 7.05 -2.50
C ARG A 175 1.77 8.19 -2.46
N LYS A 176 0.74 8.05 -1.63
CA LYS A 176 -0.21 9.14 -1.34
C LYS A 176 0.55 10.35 -0.80
N GLY A 177 0.19 11.54 -1.32
CA GLY A 177 0.81 12.80 -0.93
C GLY A 177 2.07 13.17 -1.73
N MET A 178 2.51 12.34 -2.67
CA MET A 178 3.59 12.74 -3.58
C MET A 178 3.15 13.90 -4.48
N THR A 179 4.09 14.82 -4.71
CA THR A 179 3.91 15.95 -5.61
C THR A 179 4.05 15.54 -7.07
N ALA A 180 3.56 16.36 -8.00
CA ALA A 180 3.69 16.13 -9.43
C ALA A 180 5.16 16.00 -9.89
N GLN A 181 6.06 16.74 -9.28
CA GLN A 181 7.49 16.64 -9.54
C GLN A 181 8.07 15.30 -9.08
N GLU A 182 7.71 14.84 -7.88
CA GLU A 182 8.12 13.54 -7.37
C GLU A 182 7.53 12.39 -8.19
N ALA A 183 6.24 12.49 -8.55
CA ALA A 183 5.56 11.51 -9.40
C ALA A 183 6.19 11.43 -10.80
N ALA A 184 6.56 12.56 -11.40
CA ALA A 184 7.30 12.58 -12.66
C ALA A 184 8.64 11.85 -12.56
N GLY A 185 9.30 11.89 -11.40
CA GLY A 185 10.52 11.14 -11.11
C GLY A 185 10.34 9.61 -11.12
N VAL A 186 9.13 9.12 -10.88
CA VAL A 186 8.82 7.69 -10.99
C VAL A 186 8.77 7.24 -12.46
N ILE A 187 8.40 8.12 -13.37
CA ILE A 187 8.45 7.85 -14.83
C ILE A 187 9.91 7.80 -15.29
N HIS A 188 10.68 8.85 -14.97
CA HIS A 188 12.10 8.93 -15.29
C HIS A 188 12.79 9.92 -14.34
N SER A 189 13.99 9.56 -13.87
CA SER A 189 14.76 10.39 -12.91
C SER A 189 15.04 11.82 -13.42
N ASP A 190 15.26 12.00 -14.72
CA ASP A 190 15.50 13.30 -15.32
C ASP A 190 14.30 14.25 -15.17
N PHE A 191 13.09 13.73 -15.09
CA PHE A 191 11.89 14.56 -14.96
C PHE A 191 11.82 15.31 -13.64
N VAL A 192 12.51 14.85 -12.60
CA VAL A 192 12.60 15.58 -11.33
C VAL A 192 13.29 16.93 -11.52
N THR A 193 14.45 16.92 -12.22
CA THR A 193 15.28 18.14 -12.42
C THR A 193 14.76 19.04 -13.52
N LYS A 194 14.16 18.45 -14.56
CA LYS A 194 13.69 19.14 -15.76
C LYS A 194 12.18 19.48 -15.72
N PHE A 195 11.50 19.20 -14.61
CA PHE A 195 10.07 19.43 -14.47
C PHE A 195 9.71 20.91 -14.64
N ILE A 196 8.79 21.19 -15.55
CA ILE A 196 8.24 22.53 -15.77
C ILE A 196 6.82 22.58 -15.21
N ARG A 197 5.92 21.75 -15.72
CA ARG A 197 4.51 21.65 -15.34
C ARG A 197 3.95 20.28 -15.67
N ALA A 198 2.78 19.96 -15.10
CA ALA A 198 1.98 18.80 -15.48
C ALA A 198 0.63 19.27 -16.02
N GLU A 199 0.21 18.72 -17.14
CA GLU A 199 -1.18 18.80 -17.59
C GLU A 199 -1.92 17.63 -16.95
N VAL A 200 -3.03 17.93 -16.28
CA VAL A 200 -3.73 16.94 -15.43
C VAL A 200 -5.22 16.94 -15.75
N VAL A 201 -5.78 15.76 -15.92
CA VAL A 201 -7.22 15.51 -15.95
C VAL A 201 -7.52 14.25 -15.13
N HIS A 202 -8.55 14.27 -14.32
CA HIS A 202 -8.94 13.08 -13.55
C HIS A 202 -9.60 12.05 -14.49
N TYR A 203 -9.34 10.77 -14.25
CA TYR A 203 -9.84 9.63 -15.05
C TYR A 203 -11.36 9.70 -15.30
N ASP A 204 -12.16 9.93 -14.26
CA ASP A 204 -13.61 9.97 -14.38
C ASP A 204 -14.07 11.08 -15.35
N HIS A 205 -13.46 12.25 -15.27
CA HIS A 205 -13.74 13.35 -16.20
C HIS A 205 -13.30 13.03 -17.63
N PHE A 206 -12.16 12.37 -17.79
CA PHE A 206 -11.66 11.96 -19.09
C PHE A 206 -12.59 10.96 -19.78
N ILE A 207 -13.04 9.92 -19.03
CA ILE A 207 -13.98 8.91 -19.55
C ILE A 207 -15.35 9.52 -19.84
N ALA A 208 -15.86 10.39 -18.95
CA ALA A 208 -17.13 11.10 -19.20
C ALA A 208 -17.13 11.95 -20.48
N GLN A 209 -15.96 12.38 -20.95
CA GLN A 209 -15.78 13.07 -22.22
C GLN A 209 -15.42 12.13 -23.40
N GLY A 210 -15.70 10.83 -23.24
CA GLY A 210 -15.46 9.80 -24.27
C GLY A 210 -13.98 9.54 -24.55
N GLY A 211 -13.10 9.71 -23.55
CA GLY A 211 -11.65 9.49 -23.70
C GLY A 211 -10.94 10.55 -24.53
N SER A 212 -11.49 11.75 -24.62
CA SER A 212 -10.95 12.83 -25.47
C SER A 212 -10.36 13.96 -24.62
N PHE A 213 -9.07 14.18 -24.74
CA PHE A 213 -8.39 15.33 -24.11
C PHE A 213 -8.93 16.68 -24.59
N ALA A 214 -9.26 16.80 -25.89
CA ALA A 214 -9.83 18.02 -26.44
C ALA A 214 -11.16 18.38 -25.76
N LYS A 215 -12.09 17.40 -25.67
CA LYS A 215 -13.38 17.57 -25.00
C LYS A 215 -13.23 17.83 -23.49
N ALA A 216 -12.31 17.15 -22.82
CA ALA A 216 -12.03 17.40 -21.41
C ALA A 216 -11.51 18.81 -21.16
N LYS A 217 -10.73 19.36 -22.10
CA LYS A 217 -10.23 20.75 -22.08
C LYS A 217 -11.35 21.75 -22.31
N GLU A 218 -12.22 21.52 -23.31
CA GLU A 218 -13.40 22.36 -23.59
C GLU A 218 -14.37 22.37 -22.39
N ALA A 219 -14.51 21.23 -21.68
CA ALA A 219 -15.32 21.11 -20.49
C ALA A 219 -14.67 21.72 -19.22
N GLY A 220 -13.45 22.26 -19.32
CA GLY A 220 -12.75 22.90 -18.21
C GLY A 220 -12.16 21.92 -17.17
N HIS A 221 -12.07 20.63 -17.50
CA HIS A 221 -11.52 19.61 -16.60
C HIS A 221 -9.99 19.41 -16.74
N TRP A 222 -9.40 19.99 -17.77
CA TRP A 222 -7.96 20.01 -18.00
C TRP A 222 -7.28 21.12 -17.22
N ARG A 223 -6.37 20.76 -16.33
CA ARG A 223 -5.66 21.69 -15.44
C ARG A 223 -4.18 21.72 -15.78
N LEU A 224 -3.57 22.85 -15.54
CA LEU A 224 -2.12 23.02 -15.66
C LEU A 224 -1.54 23.22 -14.26
N GLU A 225 -0.85 22.22 -13.76
CA GLU A 225 -0.40 22.14 -12.39
C GLU A 225 1.11 22.34 -12.26
N GLY A 226 1.53 22.96 -11.15
CA GLY A 226 2.93 23.17 -10.81
C GLY A 226 3.56 21.98 -10.11
N LYS A 227 4.84 22.11 -9.77
CA LYS A 227 5.64 21.06 -9.14
C LYS A 227 5.11 20.61 -7.77
N GLU A 228 4.47 21.50 -7.01
CA GLU A 228 3.94 21.25 -5.66
C GLU A 228 2.50 20.67 -5.68
N TYR A 229 1.92 20.45 -6.86
CA TYR A 229 0.60 19.83 -6.95
C TYR A 229 0.66 18.42 -6.37
N THR A 230 -0.19 18.13 -5.38
CA THR A 230 -0.34 16.79 -4.82
C THR A 230 -1.18 15.94 -5.77
N VAL A 231 -0.57 14.91 -6.32
CA VAL A 231 -1.23 13.99 -7.27
C VAL A 231 -2.37 13.25 -6.59
N SER A 232 -3.51 13.18 -7.25
CA SER A 232 -4.67 12.39 -6.81
C SER A 232 -4.67 11.01 -7.48
N ASP A 233 -5.29 10.03 -6.80
CA ASP A 233 -5.51 8.71 -7.39
C ASP A 233 -6.40 8.84 -8.62
N GLY A 234 -5.99 8.23 -9.73
CA GLY A 234 -6.72 8.33 -11.00
C GLY A 234 -6.39 9.56 -11.84
N ASP A 235 -5.46 10.43 -11.46
CA ASP A 235 -5.02 11.52 -12.32
C ASP A 235 -4.34 10.98 -13.57
N ILE A 236 -4.70 11.50 -14.74
CA ILE A 236 -3.99 11.32 -16.00
C ILE A 236 -3.08 12.53 -16.19
N MET A 237 -1.78 12.29 -16.30
CA MET A 237 -0.77 13.33 -16.29
C MET A 237 0.08 13.31 -17.56
N SER A 238 0.27 14.48 -18.17
CA SER A 238 1.30 14.71 -19.21
C SER A 238 2.36 15.66 -18.68
N ILE A 239 3.59 15.18 -18.57
CA ILE A 239 4.70 15.93 -17.97
C ILE A 239 5.36 16.80 -19.03
N ARG A 240 5.39 18.13 -18.80
CA ARG A 240 6.15 19.07 -19.59
C ARG A 240 7.50 19.32 -18.94
N HIS A 241 8.56 19.04 -19.68
CA HIS A 241 9.95 19.16 -19.23
C HIS A 241 10.80 19.86 -20.29
N SER A 242 11.95 20.41 -19.87
CA SER A 242 12.96 21.06 -20.76
C SER A 242 13.97 20.06 -21.30
#